data_df08b8cf02562042ba4ca616b7e15487
#
_entry.id   df08b8cf02562042ba4ca616b7e15487
#
_cell.length_a   1.000
_cell.length_b   1.000
_cell.length_c   1.000
_cell.angle_alpha   90.00
_cell.angle_beta   90.00
_cell.angle_gamma   90.00
#
_symmetry.space_group_name_H-M   'P 1'
#
loop_
_entity.id
_entity.type
_entity.pdbx_description
1 polymer ?
#
loop_
_entity_poly.entity_id
_entity_poly.type
_entity_poly.pdbx_seq_one_letter_code
_entity_poly.pdbx_strand_id
1 'polypeptide(L)'
;SMRKLEQAFKGRFQFLHNSCVVEKHTAICGTRGWNLPSMPEFTDHDDLRYKREFQRLEHSLKEAKSSGAKRIIAALHYPPLYEPEEVTGFTELCRDYEVTTCIYGHVHGDAAHFLNLFQGVRDGTRYRLVASDYIDFCPVKILD
;
A
#
# COMPACT_ATOMS: atom_id res chain seq x y z
N SER A 1 -5.27 -13.34 14.88
CA SER A 1 -3.82 -13.18 14.66
C SER A 1 -3.44 -13.76 13.31
N MET A 2 -2.37 -13.29 12.69
CA MET A 2 -1.84 -13.80 11.41
C MET A 2 -1.70 -15.33 11.43
N ARG A 3 -1.12 -15.90 12.50
CA ARG A 3 -0.99 -17.35 12.66
C ARG A 3 -2.30 -18.12 12.52
N LYS A 4 -3.43 -17.56 12.98
CA LYS A 4 -4.76 -18.19 12.82
C LYS A 4 -5.22 -18.16 11.36
N LEU A 5 -4.94 -17.07 10.65
CA LEU A 5 -5.25 -16.94 9.22
C LEU A 5 -4.42 -17.90 8.39
N GLU A 6 -3.11 -17.96 8.60
CA GLU A 6 -2.22 -18.90 7.93
C GLU A 6 -2.65 -20.36 8.12
N GLN A 7 -3.02 -20.73 9.35
CA GLN A 7 -3.55 -22.06 9.66
C GLN A 7 -4.89 -22.33 8.95
N ALA A 8 -5.80 -21.36 8.93
CA ALA A 8 -7.10 -21.49 8.29
C ALA A 8 -6.99 -21.71 6.77
N PHE A 9 -6.06 -21.00 6.13
CA PHE A 9 -5.86 -21.09 4.69
C PHE A 9 -4.84 -22.14 4.24
N LYS A 10 -4.22 -22.87 5.16
CA LYS A 10 -3.32 -24.01 4.89
C LYS A 10 -2.26 -23.72 3.82
N GLY A 11 -1.68 -22.54 3.85
CA GLY A 11 -0.63 -22.11 2.90
C GLY A 11 -1.12 -21.78 1.49
N ARG A 12 -2.43 -21.71 1.26
CA ARG A 12 -2.99 -21.32 -0.06
C ARG A 12 -2.81 -19.84 -0.38
N PHE A 13 -2.58 -19.02 0.65
CA PHE A 13 -2.39 -17.58 0.53
C PHE A 13 -1.16 -17.14 1.31
N GLN A 14 -0.46 -16.16 0.77
CA GLN A 14 0.57 -15.42 1.45
C GLN A 14 -0.02 -14.07 1.88
N PHE A 15 0.13 -13.74 3.15
CA PHE A 15 -0.39 -12.51 3.71
C PHE A 15 0.71 -11.45 3.77
N LEU A 16 0.50 -10.33 3.09
CA LEU A 16 1.37 -9.17 3.20
C LEU A 16 1.03 -8.39 4.48
N HIS A 17 1.84 -8.58 5.50
CA HIS A 17 1.68 -7.88 6.77
C HIS A 17 3.04 -7.69 7.42
N ASN A 18 3.67 -6.58 7.16
CA ASN A 18 5.03 -6.31 7.62
C ASN A 18 6.06 -7.30 7.01
N SER A 19 5.85 -7.67 5.77
CA SER A 19 6.66 -8.65 5.06
C SER A 19 6.71 -8.34 3.58
N CYS A 20 7.69 -8.93 2.91
CA CYS A 20 7.88 -8.87 1.47
C CYS A 20 7.76 -10.29 0.88
N VAL A 21 7.14 -10.39 -0.28
CA VAL A 21 7.12 -11.60 -1.11
C VAL A 21 7.85 -11.28 -2.41
N VAL A 22 8.78 -12.15 -2.78
CA VAL A 22 9.53 -11.97 -4.03
C VAL A 22 9.10 -13.04 -5.03
N GLU A 23 8.61 -12.59 -6.17
CA GLU A 23 8.28 -13.45 -7.30
C GLU A 23 9.15 -13.04 -8.50
N LYS A 24 10.02 -13.95 -8.96
CA LYS A 24 11.02 -13.68 -10.01
C LYS A 24 11.90 -12.47 -9.65
N HIS A 25 11.65 -11.31 -10.27
CA HIS A 25 12.42 -10.08 -10.08
C HIS A 25 11.59 -8.95 -9.47
N THR A 26 10.40 -9.26 -8.96
CA THR A 26 9.46 -8.30 -8.38
C THR A 26 9.25 -8.62 -6.90
N ALA A 27 9.48 -7.63 -6.05
CA ALA A 27 9.13 -7.67 -4.65
C ALA A 27 7.76 -7.04 -4.46
N ILE A 28 6.88 -7.71 -3.73
CA ILE A 28 5.58 -7.20 -3.34
C ILE A 28 5.61 -7.00 -1.83
N CYS A 29 5.53 -5.75 -1.42
CA CYS A 29 5.55 -5.31 -0.02
C CYS A 29 4.16 -4.83 0.37
N GLY A 30 3.85 -4.84 1.64
CA GLY A 30 2.58 -4.28 2.02
C GLY A 30 2.36 -4.16 3.52
N THR A 31 1.47 -3.25 3.82
CA THR A 31 0.88 -3.07 5.14
C THR A 31 -0.54 -2.58 4.99
N ARG A 32 -1.26 -2.49 6.10
CA ARG A 32 -2.62 -1.95 6.07
C ARG A 32 -2.63 -0.46 5.67
N GLY A 33 -1.60 0.32 6.04
CA GLY A 33 -1.69 1.76 6.02
C GLY A 33 -2.63 2.26 7.13
N TRP A 34 -2.90 3.56 7.17
CA TRP A 34 -3.82 4.17 8.13
C TRP A 34 -4.27 5.55 7.65
N ASN A 35 -5.22 6.15 8.38
CA ASN A 35 -5.63 7.54 8.21
C ASN A 35 -4.42 8.47 8.19
N LEU A 36 -4.46 9.49 7.36
CA LEU A 36 -3.35 10.44 7.19
C LEU A 36 -3.44 11.59 8.18
N PRO A 37 -2.30 12.13 8.63
CA PRO A 37 -2.27 13.28 9.54
C PRO A 37 -2.95 14.54 9.00
N SER A 38 -3.13 14.65 7.70
CA SER A 38 -3.84 15.74 7.03
C SER A 38 -5.37 15.68 7.18
N MET A 39 -5.92 14.55 7.65
CA MET A 39 -7.37 14.38 7.78
C MET A 39 -7.92 15.19 8.97
N PRO A 40 -9.05 15.87 8.80
CA PRO A 40 -9.63 16.74 9.85
C PRO A 40 -9.93 16.03 11.17
N GLU A 41 -10.26 14.74 11.12
CA GLU A 41 -10.62 13.92 12.29
C GLU A 41 -9.46 13.07 12.82
N PHE A 42 -8.21 13.40 12.44
CA PHE A 42 -7.04 12.65 12.88
C PHE A 42 -6.80 12.84 14.39
N THR A 43 -6.71 11.73 15.11
CA THR A 43 -6.58 11.68 16.58
C THR A 43 -5.21 11.17 17.02
N ASP A 44 -4.88 11.31 18.31
CA ASP A 44 -3.66 10.70 18.90
C ASP A 44 -3.63 9.17 18.73
N HIS A 45 -4.79 8.52 18.74
CA HIS A 45 -4.90 7.08 18.47
C HIS A 45 -4.57 6.75 17.02
N ASP A 46 -4.96 7.61 16.08
CA ASP A 46 -4.59 7.45 14.66
C ASP A 46 -3.09 7.66 14.45
N ASP A 47 -2.48 8.61 15.14
CA ASP A 47 -1.03 8.86 15.09
C ASP A 47 -0.22 7.61 15.51
N LEU A 48 -0.61 6.97 16.61
CA LEU A 48 0.04 5.73 17.05
C LEU A 48 -0.09 4.60 16.01
N ARG A 49 -1.23 4.51 15.35
CA ARG A 49 -1.47 3.50 14.31
C ARG A 49 -0.72 3.84 13.03
N TYR A 50 -0.76 5.10 12.61
CA TYR A 50 -0.03 5.60 11.45
C TYR A 50 1.47 5.31 11.57
N LYS A 51 2.09 5.68 12.69
CA LYS A 51 3.50 5.43 12.97
C LYS A 51 3.84 3.94 12.92
N ARG A 52 2.97 3.10 13.45
CA ARG A 52 3.17 1.64 13.39
C ARG A 52 3.08 1.10 11.98
N GLU A 53 2.10 1.54 11.18
CA GLU A 53 1.96 1.09 9.79
C GLU A 53 3.08 1.64 8.90
N PHE A 54 3.56 2.85 9.18
CA PHE A 54 4.76 3.41 8.57
C PHE A 54 6.00 2.50 8.80
N GLN A 55 6.28 2.15 10.05
CA GLN A 55 7.39 1.26 10.40
C GLN A 55 7.27 -0.12 9.74
N ARG A 56 6.05 -0.64 9.62
CA ARG A 56 5.76 -1.92 8.96
C ARG A 56 6.05 -1.87 7.47
N LEU A 57 5.62 -0.80 6.80
CA LEU A 57 5.93 -0.61 5.39
C LEU A 57 7.44 -0.47 5.19
N GLU A 58 8.08 0.37 5.98
CA GLU A 58 9.54 0.56 5.91
C GLU A 58 10.29 -0.76 6.07
N HIS A 59 9.89 -1.59 7.05
CA HIS A 59 10.51 -2.91 7.24
C HIS A 59 10.35 -3.80 6.00
N SER A 60 9.15 -3.90 5.44
CA SER A 60 8.92 -4.72 4.24
C SER A 60 9.67 -4.19 3.00
N LEU A 61 9.83 -2.88 2.88
CA LEU A 61 10.61 -2.25 1.81
C LEU A 61 12.13 -2.50 1.97
N LYS A 62 12.64 -2.50 3.21
CA LYS A 62 14.03 -2.91 3.51
C LYS A 62 14.29 -4.36 3.08
N GLU A 63 13.37 -5.27 3.36
CA GLU A 63 13.45 -6.66 2.90
C GLU A 63 13.46 -6.74 1.36
N ALA A 64 12.60 -5.97 0.69
CA ALA A 64 12.55 -5.90 -0.77
C ALA A 64 13.89 -5.46 -1.37
N LYS A 65 14.48 -4.39 -0.87
CA LYS A 65 15.79 -3.92 -1.33
C LYS A 65 16.88 -4.96 -1.09
N SER A 66 16.87 -5.62 0.06
CA SER A 66 17.84 -6.67 0.40
C SER A 66 17.70 -7.92 -0.48
N SER A 67 16.53 -8.17 -1.03
CA SER A 67 16.27 -9.32 -1.92
C SER A 67 16.91 -9.22 -3.30
N GLY A 68 17.35 -8.03 -3.70
CA GLY A 68 17.87 -7.77 -5.04
C GLY A 68 16.78 -7.71 -6.13
N ALA A 69 15.51 -7.58 -5.75
CA ALA A 69 14.41 -7.41 -6.70
C ALA A 69 14.61 -6.16 -7.56
N LYS A 70 14.30 -6.27 -8.84
CA LYS A 70 14.43 -5.17 -9.81
C LYS A 70 13.24 -4.20 -9.79
N ARG A 71 12.11 -4.66 -9.27
CA ARG A 71 10.86 -3.88 -9.15
C ARG A 71 10.29 -4.06 -7.76
N ILE A 72 9.74 -3.00 -7.22
CA ILE A 72 9.06 -3.02 -5.92
C ILE A 72 7.64 -2.52 -6.11
N ILE A 73 6.68 -3.32 -5.67
CA ILE A 73 5.27 -2.95 -5.57
C ILE A 73 4.94 -2.79 -4.10
N ALA A 74 4.37 -1.65 -3.73
CA ALA A 74 3.75 -1.45 -2.42
C ALA A 74 2.24 -1.68 -2.52
N ALA A 75 1.70 -2.51 -1.63
CA ALA A 75 0.26 -2.76 -1.53
C ALA A 75 -0.26 -2.29 -0.18
N LEU A 76 -1.11 -1.28 -0.19
CA LEU A 76 -1.71 -0.68 0.99
C LEU A 76 -3.22 -0.90 0.98
N HIS A 77 -3.84 -1.02 2.16
CA HIS A 77 -5.30 -0.98 2.22
C HIS A 77 -5.79 0.46 2.22
N TYR A 78 -5.22 1.34 3.06
CA TYR A 78 -5.58 2.76 3.07
C TYR A 78 -4.84 3.55 1.99
N PRO A 79 -5.44 4.61 1.43
CA PRO A 79 -4.76 5.51 0.50
C PRO A 79 -3.48 6.10 1.13
N PRO A 80 -2.35 6.10 0.41
CA PRO A 80 -1.11 6.72 0.89
C PRO A 80 -1.10 8.24 0.76
N LEU A 81 -2.00 8.80 -0.04
CA LEU A 81 -2.22 10.24 -0.25
C LEU A 81 -3.64 10.42 -0.82
N TYR A 82 -4.19 11.61 -0.64
CA TYR A 82 -5.47 12.00 -1.25
C TYR A 82 -5.25 12.99 -2.39
N GLU A 83 -4.40 13.98 -2.20
CA GLU A 83 -4.13 15.02 -3.19
C GLU A 83 -2.78 14.83 -3.87
N PRO A 84 -2.61 15.30 -5.12
CA PRO A 84 -1.37 15.12 -5.89
C PRO A 84 -0.12 15.66 -5.20
N GLU A 85 -0.23 16.78 -4.49
CA GLU A 85 0.88 17.46 -3.83
C GLU A 85 1.09 17.01 -2.38
N GLU A 86 0.21 16.16 -1.86
CA GLU A 86 0.25 15.73 -0.46
C GLU A 86 1.49 14.87 -0.18
N VAL A 87 2.35 15.35 0.70
CA VAL A 87 3.52 14.59 1.18
C VAL A 87 3.15 13.86 2.47
N THR A 88 3.25 12.55 2.45
CA THR A 88 3.01 11.69 3.62
C THR A 88 4.21 10.79 3.85
N GLY A 89 4.33 10.23 5.05
CA GLY A 89 5.39 9.25 5.32
C GLY A 89 5.33 8.05 4.36
N PHE A 90 4.15 7.65 3.91
CA PHE A 90 4.02 6.55 2.94
C PHE A 90 4.53 6.93 1.55
N THR A 91 4.28 8.17 1.10
CA THR A 91 4.80 8.64 -0.20
C THR A 91 6.32 8.84 -0.14
N GLU A 92 6.86 9.32 0.98
CA GLU A 92 8.30 9.41 1.20
C GLU A 92 8.98 8.04 1.16
N LEU A 93 8.42 7.04 1.83
CA LEU A 93 8.92 5.67 1.74
C LEU A 93 8.87 5.14 0.31
N CYS A 94 7.80 5.38 -0.44
CA CYS A 94 7.71 4.96 -1.83
C CYS A 94 8.84 5.57 -2.68
N ARG A 95 9.11 6.86 -2.52
CA ARG A 95 10.21 7.57 -3.20
C ARG A 95 11.57 7.01 -2.78
N ASP A 96 11.85 6.95 -1.47
CA ASP A 96 13.16 6.63 -0.92
C ASP A 96 13.59 5.18 -1.20
N TYR A 97 12.61 4.28 -1.33
CA TYR A 97 12.83 2.88 -1.69
C TYR A 97 12.62 2.59 -3.18
N GLU A 98 12.41 3.62 -4.00
CA GLU A 98 12.21 3.48 -5.46
C GLU A 98 11.09 2.50 -5.79
N VAL A 99 9.95 2.62 -5.10
CA VAL A 99 8.75 1.82 -5.38
C VAL A 99 8.24 2.17 -6.77
N THR A 100 8.11 1.17 -7.63
CA THR A 100 7.65 1.40 -9.02
C THR A 100 6.15 1.59 -9.11
N THR A 101 5.41 0.89 -8.25
CA THR A 101 3.94 0.96 -8.21
C THR A 101 3.44 0.84 -6.78
N CYS A 102 2.54 1.73 -6.38
CA CYS A 102 1.80 1.66 -5.14
C CYS A 102 0.31 1.45 -5.47
N ILE A 103 -0.23 0.30 -5.06
CA ILE A 103 -1.66 0.01 -5.17
C ILE A 103 -2.32 0.19 -3.81
N TYR A 104 -3.57 0.69 -3.82
CA TYR A 104 -4.31 0.91 -2.59
C TYR A 104 -5.82 0.73 -2.82
N GLY A 105 -6.59 0.60 -1.74
CA GLY A 105 -8.02 0.39 -1.75
C GLY A 105 -8.73 1.22 -0.68
N HIS A 106 -9.54 0.56 0.18
CA HIS A 106 -10.27 1.10 1.32
C HIS A 106 -11.50 1.92 0.95
N VAL A 107 -11.41 2.85 0.01
CA VAL A 107 -12.50 3.75 -0.37
C VAL A 107 -13.44 3.02 -1.33
N HIS A 108 -14.72 2.93 -0.96
CA HIS A 108 -15.75 2.20 -1.66
C HIS A 108 -16.97 3.06 -1.99
N GLY A 109 -17.82 2.57 -2.88
CA GLY A 109 -19.07 3.22 -3.30
C GLY A 109 -18.83 4.58 -3.95
N ASP A 110 -19.78 5.47 -3.75
CA ASP A 110 -19.74 6.81 -4.33
C ASP A 110 -18.48 7.59 -3.92
N ALA A 111 -17.97 7.36 -2.70
CA ALA A 111 -16.77 8.03 -2.22
C ALA A 111 -15.54 7.75 -3.10
N ALA A 112 -15.42 6.57 -3.69
CA ALA A 112 -14.31 6.22 -4.58
C ALA A 112 -14.30 7.07 -5.87
N HIS A 113 -15.47 7.56 -6.28
CA HIS A 113 -15.62 8.41 -7.47
C HIS A 113 -15.60 9.91 -7.12
N PHE A 114 -16.19 10.31 -5.97
CA PHE A 114 -16.30 11.72 -5.57
C PHE A 114 -15.01 12.28 -4.92
N LEU A 115 -14.25 11.47 -4.19
CA LEU A 115 -13.02 11.94 -3.52
C LEU A 115 -11.85 12.20 -4.48
N ASN A 116 -12.01 11.89 -5.78
CA ASN A 116 -10.99 12.11 -6.81
C ASN A 116 -9.57 11.72 -6.34
N LEU A 117 -9.48 10.54 -5.72
CA LEU A 117 -8.24 10.01 -5.16
C LEU A 117 -7.11 10.01 -6.17
N PHE A 118 -5.95 10.44 -5.75
CA PHE A 118 -4.81 10.57 -6.66
C PHE A 118 -4.45 9.25 -7.33
N GLN A 119 -4.51 9.25 -8.64
CA GLN A 119 -3.99 8.18 -9.49
C GLN A 119 -3.08 8.78 -10.55
N GLY A 120 -1.87 8.29 -10.66
CA GLY A 120 -0.88 8.87 -11.56
C GLY A 120 0.53 8.49 -11.17
N VAL A 121 1.50 9.17 -11.75
CA VAL A 121 2.91 9.00 -11.44
C VAL A 121 3.40 10.21 -10.65
N ARG A 122 4.07 9.95 -9.53
CA ARG A 122 4.72 10.95 -8.72
C ARG A 122 6.02 10.40 -8.14
N ASP A 123 7.09 11.17 -8.22
CA ASP A 123 8.42 10.80 -7.72
C ASP A 123 8.88 9.40 -8.18
N GLY A 124 8.54 9.02 -9.42
CA GLY A 124 8.86 7.72 -10.00
C GLY A 124 7.90 6.58 -9.62
N THR A 125 7.00 6.78 -8.66
CA THR A 125 6.01 5.80 -8.24
C THR A 125 4.68 6.01 -8.96
N ARG A 126 4.12 4.93 -9.55
CA ARG A 126 2.75 4.92 -10.07
C ARG A 126 1.77 4.55 -8.97
N TYR A 127 0.89 5.47 -8.61
CA TYR A 127 -0.21 5.25 -7.64
C TYR A 127 -1.49 4.81 -8.35
N ARG A 128 -2.17 3.79 -7.81
CA ARG A 128 -3.39 3.26 -8.42
C ARG A 128 -4.38 2.76 -7.37
N LEU A 129 -5.62 3.26 -7.46
CA LEU A 129 -6.75 2.74 -6.70
C LEU A 129 -7.20 1.41 -7.31
N VAL A 130 -7.34 0.38 -6.47
CA VAL A 130 -7.79 -0.97 -6.86
C VAL A 130 -8.89 -1.49 -5.93
N ALA A 131 -9.70 -0.60 -5.36
CA ALA A 131 -10.88 -1.00 -4.61
C ALA A 131 -11.80 -1.81 -5.52
N SER A 132 -12.34 -2.92 -5.03
CA SER A 132 -13.02 -3.93 -5.84
C SER A 132 -14.19 -3.39 -6.66
N ASP A 133 -15.01 -2.56 -6.07
CA ASP A 133 -16.15 -1.91 -6.72
C ASP A 133 -15.71 -0.79 -7.70
N TYR A 134 -14.64 -0.07 -7.38
CA TYR A 134 -14.06 0.93 -8.28
C TYR A 134 -13.53 0.33 -9.60
N ILE A 135 -13.03 -0.90 -9.56
CA ILE A 135 -12.56 -1.64 -10.73
C ILE A 135 -13.61 -2.63 -11.27
N ASP A 136 -14.90 -2.42 -10.95
CA ASP A 136 -16.02 -3.25 -11.40
C ASP A 136 -15.83 -4.76 -11.13
N PHE A 137 -15.18 -5.09 -10.00
CA PHE A 137 -14.80 -6.48 -9.63
C PHE A 137 -14.01 -7.22 -10.72
N CYS A 138 -13.40 -6.51 -11.64
CA CYS A 138 -12.57 -7.06 -12.70
C CYS A 138 -11.08 -6.95 -12.32
N PRO A 139 -10.29 -8.03 -12.45
CA PRO A 139 -8.85 -7.95 -12.23
C PRO A 139 -8.17 -6.94 -13.14
N VAL A 140 -7.31 -6.11 -12.59
CA VAL A 140 -6.53 -5.14 -13.36
C VAL A 140 -5.06 -5.55 -13.41
N LYS A 141 -4.44 -5.40 -14.58
CA LYS A 141 -3.01 -5.66 -14.74
C LYS A 141 -2.20 -4.55 -14.07
N ILE A 142 -1.28 -4.91 -13.20
CA ILE A 142 -0.42 -3.98 -12.44
C ILE A 142 0.98 -3.86 -13.07
N LEU A 143 1.47 -4.93 -13.67
CA LEU A 143 2.79 -4.98 -14.33
C LEU A 143 2.63 -5.26 -15.82
N ASP A 144 3.47 -4.64 -16.61
CA ASP A 144 3.67 -4.94 -18.04
C ASP A 144 4.71 -6.04 -18.25
#